data_0412e3362ae74ccdb21f69d597e5851b
#
_entry.id   0412e3362ae74ccdb21f69d597e5851b
#
_cell.length_a   1.000
_cell.length_b   1.000
_cell.length_c   1.000
_cell.angle_alpha   90.00
_cell.angle_beta   90.00
_cell.angle_gamma   90.00
#
_symmetry.space_group_name_H-M   'P 1'
#
loop_
_entity.id
_entity.type
_entity.pdbx_description
1 polymer ?
#
loop_
_entity_poly.entity_id
_entity_poly.type
_entity_poly.pdbx_seq_one_letter_code
_entity_poly.pdbx_strand_id
1 'polypeptide(L)'
;MPSRRARGAHPCRSACGGFGRAGVPSGASTGEHEAWELRDGDKSRYLGRGVLGAVDNVNQRIAPALVGMDGTNQSGVDAAMLALDGSKNKKNLGANAILGVSMALAKAAAAQVGLPLYQYLGGPNSKVLPVPMMNIINGGAHSDAPIDFQEFMIMPVGAPTFRESLRYGAEIFHALKKVL
;
A
#
# COMPACT_ATOMS: atom_id res chain seq x y z
N MET A 1 -6.09 -17.98 -5.76
CA MET A 1 -4.83 -18.24 -5.02
C MET A 1 -4.76 -17.29 -3.83
N PRO A 2 -4.43 -17.72 -2.60
CA PRO A 2 -4.38 -16.82 -1.48
C PRO A 2 -3.20 -15.85 -1.63
N SER A 3 -3.47 -14.54 -1.53
CA SER A 3 -2.49 -13.48 -1.56
C SER A 3 -1.38 -13.75 -0.54
N ARG A 4 -0.15 -13.92 -0.99
CA ARG A 4 1.03 -14.05 -0.11
C ARG A 4 1.26 -12.72 0.59
N ARG A 5 0.76 -12.58 1.80
CA ARG A 5 1.06 -11.45 2.67
C ARG A 5 2.57 -11.45 2.96
N ALA A 6 3.27 -10.45 2.46
CA ALA A 6 4.62 -10.16 2.92
C ALA A 6 4.58 -9.90 4.43
N ARG A 7 5.15 -10.81 5.23
CA ARG A 7 5.24 -10.68 6.70
C ARG A 7 6.46 -9.80 7.05
N GLY A 8 6.35 -8.53 6.77
CA GLY A 8 7.31 -7.51 7.18
C GLY A 8 6.60 -6.30 7.77
N ALA A 9 5.64 -6.54 8.67
CA ALA A 9 4.96 -5.43 9.34
C ALA A 9 5.71 -5.08 10.61
N HIS A 10 6.47 -4.00 10.60
CA HIS A 10 7.07 -3.45 11.81
C HIS A 10 6.04 -2.61 12.55
N PRO A 11 5.84 -2.85 13.87
CA PRO A 11 5.00 -2.00 14.69
C PRO A 11 5.71 -0.67 14.96
N CYS A 12 5.01 0.44 14.77
CA CYS A 12 5.43 1.76 15.23
C CYS A 12 4.70 2.09 16.53
N ARG A 13 5.45 2.57 17.55
CA ARG A 13 4.88 3.07 18.80
C ARG A 13 5.25 4.54 18.97
N SER A 14 4.27 5.38 19.29
CA SER A 14 4.52 6.74 19.74
C SER A 14 4.89 6.76 21.24
N ALA A 15 5.60 7.80 21.68
CA ALA A 15 5.93 8.02 23.09
C ALA A 15 4.67 8.11 23.98
N CYS A 16 3.53 8.52 23.43
CA CYS A 16 2.24 8.62 24.11
C CYS A 16 1.39 7.35 24.01
N GLY A 17 1.94 6.20 23.56
CA GLY A 17 1.28 4.90 23.58
C GLY A 17 0.50 4.52 22.32
N GLY A 18 0.40 5.38 21.30
CA GLY A 18 -0.20 5.02 20.02
C GLY A 18 0.56 3.88 19.32
N PHE A 19 -0.17 2.89 18.82
CA PHE A 19 0.38 1.74 18.12
C PHE A 19 -0.19 1.64 16.72
N GLY A 20 0.68 1.48 15.71
CA GLY A 20 0.29 1.25 14.34
C GLY A 20 1.08 0.13 13.67
N ARG A 21 0.39 -0.66 12.85
CA ARG A 21 0.96 -1.73 12.07
C ARG A 21 0.50 -1.63 10.62
N ALA A 22 1.42 -1.78 9.68
CA ALA A 22 1.12 -1.79 8.25
C ALA A 22 1.78 -2.97 7.56
N GLY A 23 1.10 -3.51 6.55
CA GLY A 23 1.67 -4.47 5.61
C GLY A 23 1.86 -3.77 4.27
N VAL A 24 3.00 -3.98 3.63
CA VAL A 24 3.28 -3.45 2.29
C VAL A 24 3.13 -4.59 1.29
N PRO A 25 2.12 -4.54 0.40
CA PRO A 25 1.99 -5.53 -0.66
C PRO A 25 3.02 -5.25 -1.76
N SER A 26 3.43 -6.31 -2.47
CA SER A 26 4.22 -6.20 -3.68
C SER A 26 3.33 -5.86 -4.86
N GLY A 27 3.81 -5.01 -5.77
CA GLY A 27 3.19 -4.79 -7.07
C GLY A 27 3.32 -6.00 -7.98
N ALA A 28 2.37 -6.19 -8.89
CA ALA A 28 2.39 -7.27 -9.88
C ALA A 28 3.18 -6.89 -11.15
N SER A 29 3.19 -5.63 -11.52
CA SER A 29 3.92 -5.06 -12.64
C SER A 29 4.79 -3.91 -12.17
N THR A 30 5.83 -3.57 -12.93
CA THR A 30 6.75 -2.48 -12.64
C THR A 30 6.82 -1.53 -13.83
N GLY A 31 6.73 -0.21 -13.55
CA GLY A 31 6.91 0.85 -14.54
C GLY A 31 8.32 1.46 -14.45
N GLU A 32 8.77 2.08 -15.53
CA GLU A 32 10.11 2.72 -15.62
C GLU A 32 10.32 3.79 -14.53
N HIS A 33 9.28 4.50 -14.15
CA HIS A 33 9.33 5.60 -13.17
C HIS A 33 8.88 5.20 -11.77
N GLU A 34 8.62 3.92 -11.54
CA GLU A 34 8.13 3.41 -10.27
C GLU A 34 9.19 3.48 -9.18
N ALA A 35 8.74 3.69 -7.94
CA ALA A 35 9.65 3.65 -6.79
C ALA A 35 10.16 2.22 -6.55
N TRP A 36 11.43 2.10 -6.21
CA TRP A 36 12.13 0.82 -6.13
C TRP A 36 11.68 -0.02 -4.93
N GLU A 37 11.07 -1.17 -5.19
CA GLU A 37 10.82 -2.18 -4.15
C GLU A 37 12.13 -2.95 -3.87
N LEU A 38 12.69 -2.76 -2.69
CA LEU A 38 13.95 -3.40 -2.31
C LEU A 38 13.75 -4.88 -2.03
N ARG A 39 14.47 -5.72 -2.78
CA ARG A 39 14.50 -7.18 -2.65
C ARG A 39 15.93 -7.65 -2.39
N ASP A 40 16.09 -8.72 -1.63
CA ASP A 40 17.42 -9.24 -1.24
C ASP A 40 18.22 -9.84 -2.41
N GLY A 41 17.53 -10.35 -3.44
CA GLY A 41 18.15 -10.99 -4.60
C GLY A 41 18.75 -12.38 -4.33
N ASP A 42 18.79 -12.84 -3.09
CA ASP A 42 19.29 -14.16 -2.72
C ASP A 42 18.33 -15.26 -3.19
N LYS A 43 18.70 -15.95 -4.26
CA LYS A 43 17.88 -16.99 -4.88
C LYS A 43 17.64 -18.20 -3.98
N SER A 44 18.48 -18.43 -2.97
CA SER A 44 18.32 -19.54 -2.00
C SER A 44 17.15 -19.28 -1.04
N ARG A 45 16.73 -18.01 -0.91
CA ARG A 45 15.62 -17.60 -0.04
C ARG A 45 14.52 -16.92 -0.84
N TYR A 46 13.31 -17.48 -0.79
CA TYR A 46 12.13 -16.92 -1.48
C TYR A 46 12.37 -16.61 -2.97
N LEU A 47 13.25 -17.38 -3.63
CA LEU A 47 13.62 -17.17 -5.05
C LEU A 47 14.17 -15.76 -5.35
N GLY A 48 14.90 -15.16 -4.41
CA GLY A 48 15.41 -13.80 -4.51
C GLY A 48 14.45 -12.69 -4.07
N ARG A 49 13.23 -13.05 -3.68
CA ARG A 49 12.17 -12.08 -3.31
C ARG A 49 12.11 -11.78 -1.80
N GLY A 50 13.15 -12.12 -1.05
CA GLY A 50 13.29 -11.74 0.35
C GLY A 50 13.32 -10.21 0.54
N VAL A 51 13.07 -9.74 1.76
CA VAL A 51 13.01 -8.32 2.11
C VAL A 51 13.78 -8.01 3.39
N LEU A 52 14.80 -8.81 3.73
CA LEU A 52 15.60 -8.58 4.94
C LEU A 52 16.35 -7.26 4.87
N GLY A 53 16.92 -6.89 3.70
CA GLY A 53 17.57 -5.60 3.53
C GLY A 53 16.63 -4.41 3.76
N ALA A 54 15.37 -4.50 3.36
CA ALA A 54 14.37 -3.48 3.66
C ALA A 54 14.04 -3.44 5.16
N VAL A 55 13.94 -4.60 5.82
CA VAL A 55 13.74 -4.72 7.28
C VAL A 55 14.92 -4.10 8.04
N ASP A 56 16.14 -4.38 7.63
CA ASP A 56 17.35 -3.81 8.25
C ASP A 56 17.40 -2.30 8.07
N ASN A 57 17.03 -1.78 6.89
CA ASN A 57 16.89 -0.35 6.68
C ASN A 57 15.89 0.31 7.61
N VAL A 58 14.75 -0.34 7.88
CA VAL A 58 13.77 0.17 8.86
C VAL A 58 14.40 0.23 10.25
N ASN A 59 15.05 -0.85 10.69
CA ASN A 59 15.54 -0.96 12.07
C ASN A 59 16.80 -0.14 12.33
N GLN A 60 17.74 -0.10 11.37
CA GLN A 60 19.07 0.46 11.59
C GLN A 60 19.23 1.89 11.04
N ARG A 61 18.37 2.32 10.12
CA ARG A 61 18.50 3.62 9.46
C ARG A 61 17.29 4.51 9.68
N ILE A 62 16.07 4.01 9.37
CA ILE A 62 14.85 4.81 9.45
C ILE A 62 14.45 5.04 10.91
N ALA A 63 14.35 3.98 11.71
CA ALA A 63 13.89 4.11 13.09
C ALA A 63 14.78 5.06 13.93
N PRO A 64 16.12 4.97 13.90
CA PRO A 64 16.96 5.91 14.62
C PRO A 64 16.80 7.37 14.15
N ALA A 65 16.56 7.59 12.86
CA ALA A 65 16.38 8.93 12.30
C ALA A 65 15.04 9.58 12.67
N LEU A 66 14.04 8.77 13.00
CA LEU A 66 12.68 9.25 13.34
C LEU A 66 12.43 9.36 14.84
N VAL A 67 13.27 8.74 15.68
CA VAL A 67 13.14 8.83 17.14
C VAL A 67 13.23 10.28 17.58
N GLY A 68 12.22 10.72 18.36
CA GLY A 68 12.11 12.11 18.85
C GLY A 68 11.34 13.06 17.93
N MET A 69 10.98 12.64 16.73
CA MET A 69 10.10 13.43 15.86
C MET A 69 8.64 13.35 16.32
N ASP A 70 7.88 14.41 16.05
CA ASP A 70 6.43 14.40 16.26
C ASP A 70 5.75 13.47 15.24
N GLY A 71 5.24 12.34 15.73
CA GLY A 71 4.56 11.34 14.92
C GLY A 71 3.22 11.80 14.33
N THR A 72 2.66 12.92 14.76
CA THR A 72 1.47 13.52 14.14
C THR A 72 1.79 14.39 12.92
N ASN A 73 3.06 14.80 12.78
CA ASN A 73 3.55 15.51 11.61
C ASN A 73 3.95 14.54 10.48
N GLN A 74 2.94 13.92 9.88
CA GLN A 74 3.13 12.91 8.82
C GLN A 74 4.04 13.41 7.68
N SER A 75 3.79 14.61 7.18
CA SER A 75 4.56 15.18 6.06
C SER A 75 6.03 15.44 6.44
N GLY A 76 6.29 15.86 7.67
CA GLY A 76 7.65 16.05 8.18
C GLY A 76 8.41 14.73 8.30
N VAL A 77 7.76 13.68 8.79
CA VAL A 77 8.35 12.34 8.89
C VAL A 77 8.61 11.75 7.50
N ASP A 78 7.65 11.85 6.59
CA ASP A 78 7.81 11.37 5.21
C ASP A 78 8.96 12.10 4.50
N ALA A 79 9.06 13.42 4.66
CA ALA A 79 10.16 14.22 4.12
C ALA A 79 11.53 13.80 4.70
N ALA A 80 11.61 13.52 6.00
CA ALA A 80 12.83 13.02 6.64
C ALA A 80 13.28 11.68 6.08
N MET A 81 12.35 10.74 5.84
CA MET A 81 12.66 9.45 5.20
C MET A 81 13.12 9.61 3.76
N LEU A 82 12.49 10.51 2.99
CA LEU A 82 12.88 10.79 1.62
C LEU A 82 14.27 11.44 1.55
N ALA A 83 14.57 12.36 2.45
CA ALA A 83 15.89 12.96 2.58
C ALA A 83 16.97 11.94 2.98
N LEU A 84 16.64 11.02 3.90
CA LEU A 84 17.53 9.92 4.31
C LEU A 84 17.81 8.94 3.17
N ASP A 85 16.85 8.66 2.29
CA ASP A 85 17.04 7.87 1.08
C ASP A 85 17.94 8.60 0.07
N GLY A 86 17.65 9.87 -0.21
CA GLY A 86 18.42 10.74 -1.09
C GLY A 86 18.37 10.37 -2.58
N SER A 87 17.62 9.33 -2.99
CA SER A 87 17.49 8.93 -4.39
C SER A 87 16.10 9.28 -4.94
N LYS A 88 16.02 9.52 -6.26
CA LYS A 88 14.75 9.84 -6.93
C LYS A 88 13.69 8.74 -6.75
N ASN A 89 14.11 7.49 -6.85
CA ASN A 89 13.22 6.33 -6.87
C ASN A 89 13.25 5.50 -5.58
N LYS A 90 13.80 6.03 -4.50
CA LYS A 90 13.86 5.40 -3.16
C LYS A 90 14.63 4.07 -3.14
N LYS A 91 15.67 3.96 -3.98
CA LYS A 91 16.43 2.70 -4.12
C LYS A 91 17.37 2.39 -2.95
N ASN A 92 17.76 3.40 -2.17
CA ASN A 92 18.74 3.22 -1.10
C ASN A 92 18.13 2.62 0.19
N LEU A 93 16.90 2.99 0.52
CA LEU A 93 16.15 2.43 1.65
C LEU A 93 15.13 1.37 1.20
N GLY A 94 14.58 1.54 0.02
CA GLY A 94 13.47 0.77 -0.51
C GLY A 94 12.13 1.45 -0.29
N ALA A 95 11.33 1.58 -1.36
CA ALA A 95 10.00 2.15 -1.27
C ALA A 95 9.10 1.36 -0.31
N ASN A 96 9.26 0.03 -0.26
CA ASN A 96 8.55 -0.85 0.68
C ASN A 96 8.91 -0.54 2.15
N ALA A 97 10.17 -0.24 2.47
CA ALA A 97 10.58 0.16 3.82
C ALA A 97 9.96 1.50 4.20
N ILE A 98 10.11 2.52 3.35
CA ILE A 98 9.59 3.88 3.57
C ILE A 98 8.05 3.86 3.72
N LEU A 99 7.34 3.22 2.78
CA LEU A 99 5.88 3.14 2.81
C LEU A 99 5.36 2.38 4.04
N GLY A 100 6.06 1.30 4.43
CA GLY A 100 5.70 0.52 5.62
C GLY A 100 5.72 1.36 6.89
N VAL A 101 6.76 2.18 7.07
CA VAL A 101 6.89 3.09 8.22
C VAL A 101 5.85 4.21 8.15
N SER A 102 5.70 4.87 7.00
CA SER A 102 4.73 5.95 6.79
C SER A 102 3.30 5.52 7.14
N MET A 103 2.85 4.37 6.59
CA MET A 103 1.52 3.84 6.88
C MET A 103 1.34 3.40 8.35
N ALA A 104 2.38 2.81 8.95
CA ALA A 104 2.32 2.40 10.36
C ALA A 104 2.22 3.61 11.28
N LEU A 105 2.98 4.67 10.97
CA LEU A 105 2.94 5.92 11.71
C LEU A 105 1.57 6.59 11.65
N ALA A 106 0.98 6.73 10.46
CA ALA A 106 -0.37 7.28 10.30
C ALA A 106 -1.40 6.54 11.17
N LYS A 107 -1.32 5.21 11.23
CA LYS A 107 -2.19 4.40 12.09
C LYS A 107 -1.91 4.60 13.58
N ALA A 108 -0.64 4.74 13.97
CA ALA A 108 -0.27 5.02 15.36
C ALA A 108 -0.76 6.40 15.80
N ALA A 109 -0.60 7.41 14.93
CA ALA A 109 -1.08 8.78 15.20
C ALA A 109 -2.62 8.83 15.29
N ALA A 110 -3.33 8.17 14.40
CA ALA A 110 -4.79 8.05 14.47
C ALA A 110 -5.25 7.41 15.78
N ALA A 111 -4.61 6.30 16.18
CA ALA A 111 -4.90 5.61 17.43
C ALA A 111 -4.60 6.50 18.67
N GLN A 112 -3.53 7.28 18.62
CA GLN A 112 -3.16 8.19 19.69
C GLN A 112 -4.21 9.27 19.93
N VAL A 113 -4.82 9.81 18.88
CA VAL A 113 -5.89 10.83 18.98
C VAL A 113 -7.30 10.22 19.06
N GLY A 114 -7.41 8.90 19.18
CA GLY A 114 -8.70 8.20 19.32
C GLY A 114 -9.59 8.24 18.09
N LEU A 115 -9.02 8.44 16.88
CA LEU A 115 -9.76 8.51 15.64
C LEU A 115 -9.51 7.27 14.76
N PRO A 116 -10.52 6.81 14.00
CA PRO A 116 -10.29 5.86 12.93
C PRO A 116 -9.43 6.51 11.83
N LEU A 117 -8.60 5.72 11.15
CA LEU A 117 -7.63 6.23 10.18
C LEU A 117 -8.26 7.10 9.08
N TYR A 118 -9.42 6.69 8.55
CA TYR A 118 -10.09 7.45 7.49
C TYR A 118 -10.48 8.87 7.94
N GLN A 119 -10.89 9.01 9.21
CA GLN A 119 -11.28 10.30 9.78
C GLN A 119 -10.06 11.14 10.16
N TYR A 120 -8.99 10.49 10.62
CA TYR A 120 -7.71 11.14 10.89
C TYR A 120 -7.11 11.77 9.61
N LEU A 121 -7.14 11.03 8.50
CA LEU A 121 -6.61 11.51 7.21
C LEU A 121 -7.55 12.46 6.48
N GLY A 122 -8.85 12.18 6.49
CA GLY A 122 -9.84 12.90 5.69
C GLY A 122 -10.60 14.00 6.44
N GLY A 123 -10.39 14.11 7.74
CA GLY A 123 -11.08 15.07 8.60
C GLY A 123 -12.57 14.73 8.85
N PRO A 124 -13.32 15.67 9.48
CA PRO A 124 -14.70 15.41 9.93
C PRO A 124 -15.70 15.16 8.80
N ASN A 125 -15.38 15.55 7.58
CA ASN A 125 -16.25 15.39 6.41
C ASN A 125 -16.00 14.15 5.58
N SER A 126 -15.07 13.29 5.97
CA SER A 126 -14.78 12.01 5.29
C SER A 126 -15.88 10.96 5.54
N LYS A 127 -17.07 11.19 4.98
CA LYS A 127 -18.29 10.39 5.21
C LYS A 127 -18.79 9.67 3.96
N VAL A 128 -18.26 10.03 2.79
CA VAL A 128 -18.75 9.51 1.51
C VAL A 128 -17.79 8.43 1.02
N LEU A 129 -18.32 7.23 0.79
CA LEU A 129 -17.59 6.17 0.12
C LEU A 129 -17.48 6.50 -1.38
N PRO A 130 -16.32 6.28 -2.00
CA PRO A 130 -16.18 6.44 -3.45
C PRO A 130 -17.03 5.40 -4.19
N VAL A 131 -17.38 5.70 -5.44
CA VAL A 131 -17.90 4.67 -6.34
C VAL A 131 -16.84 3.60 -6.51
N PRO A 132 -17.14 2.31 -6.27
CA PRO A 132 -16.14 1.26 -6.40
C PRO A 132 -15.72 1.10 -7.86
N MET A 133 -14.42 1.09 -8.09
CA MET A 133 -13.80 0.74 -9.36
C MET A 133 -13.35 -0.71 -9.30
N MET A 134 -13.87 -1.54 -10.23
CA MET A 134 -13.68 -3.00 -10.19
C MET A 134 -13.05 -3.48 -11.49
N ASN A 135 -11.90 -4.11 -11.37
CA ASN A 135 -11.24 -4.78 -12.49
C ASN A 135 -11.99 -6.08 -12.83
N ILE A 136 -12.43 -6.24 -14.06
CA ILE A 136 -13.22 -7.40 -14.54
C ILE A 136 -12.54 -8.19 -15.65
N ILE A 137 -11.59 -7.62 -16.40
CA ILE A 137 -10.78 -8.30 -17.40
C ILE A 137 -9.31 -7.92 -17.18
N ASN A 138 -8.44 -8.92 -17.17
CA ASN A 138 -7.00 -8.76 -17.08
C ASN A 138 -6.32 -9.22 -18.37
N GLY A 139 -5.29 -8.48 -18.77
CA GLY A 139 -4.42 -8.83 -19.89
C GLY A 139 -2.99 -8.35 -19.63
N GLY A 140 -2.16 -8.24 -20.65
CA GLY A 140 -0.78 -7.82 -20.54
C GLY A 140 -0.01 -8.65 -19.49
N ALA A 141 0.75 -7.99 -18.63
CA ALA A 141 1.54 -8.65 -17.58
C ALA A 141 0.70 -9.29 -16.44
N HIS A 142 -0.62 -9.06 -16.39
CA HIS A 142 -1.51 -9.56 -15.35
C HIS A 142 -2.23 -10.87 -15.73
N SER A 143 -2.06 -11.36 -16.96
CA SER A 143 -2.73 -12.55 -17.47
C SER A 143 -1.89 -13.23 -18.56
N ASP A 144 -2.07 -14.54 -18.73
CA ASP A 144 -1.51 -15.28 -19.85
C ASP A 144 -2.36 -15.14 -21.13
N ALA A 145 -3.44 -14.34 -21.09
CA ALA A 145 -4.29 -14.08 -22.25
C ALA A 145 -3.58 -13.20 -23.28
N PRO A 146 -3.78 -13.43 -24.60
CA PRO A 146 -3.15 -12.65 -25.67
C PRO A 146 -3.85 -11.30 -25.88
N ILE A 147 -3.96 -10.52 -24.80
CA ILE A 147 -4.57 -9.20 -24.78
C ILE A 147 -3.52 -8.22 -24.28
N ASP A 148 -3.20 -7.19 -25.08
CA ASP A 148 -2.19 -6.20 -24.75
C ASP A 148 -2.63 -5.23 -23.63
N PHE A 149 -3.93 -4.93 -23.56
CA PHE A 149 -4.49 -4.07 -22.51
C PHE A 149 -4.44 -4.79 -21.16
N GLN A 150 -3.82 -4.13 -20.15
CA GLN A 150 -3.53 -4.72 -18.87
C GLN A 150 -4.79 -4.95 -18.03
N GLU A 151 -5.72 -4.00 -18.02
CA GLU A 151 -6.93 -4.02 -17.20
C GLU A 151 -8.10 -3.32 -17.88
N PHE A 152 -9.30 -3.88 -17.67
CA PHE A 152 -10.58 -3.20 -17.96
C PHE A 152 -11.40 -3.12 -16.69
N MET A 153 -11.77 -1.91 -16.33
CA MET A 153 -12.49 -1.64 -15.10
C MET A 153 -13.91 -1.14 -15.35
N ILE A 154 -14.81 -1.44 -14.42
CA ILE A 154 -16.17 -0.90 -14.39
C ILE A 154 -16.36 -0.03 -13.16
N MET A 155 -17.20 0.99 -13.30
CA MET A 155 -17.61 1.90 -12.23
C MET A 155 -19.14 2.07 -12.28
N PRO A 156 -19.91 1.41 -11.40
CA PRO A 156 -21.37 1.53 -11.38
C PRO A 156 -21.86 2.85 -10.77
N VAL A 157 -21.66 3.96 -11.48
CA VAL A 157 -21.94 5.33 -11.01
C VAL A 157 -23.41 5.63 -10.76
N GLY A 158 -24.33 4.88 -11.40
CA GLY A 158 -25.77 5.07 -11.23
C GLY A 158 -26.40 4.29 -10.07
N ALA A 159 -25.60 3.56 -9.30
CA ALA A 159 -26.14 2.79 -8.16
C ALA A 159 -26.51 3.72 -7.00
N PRO A 160 -27.67 3.52 -6.34
CA PRO A 160 -28.16 4.41 -5.28
C PRO A 160 -27.37 4.28 -3.97
N THR A 161 -26.66 3.18 -3.76
CA THR A 161 -25.84 2.92 -2.58
C THR A 161 -24.57 2.15 -2.94
N PHE A 162 -23.53 2.21 -2.08
CA PHE A 162 -22.31 1.42 -2.24
C PHE A 162 -22.59 -0.09 -2.32
N ARG A 163 -23.54 -0.61 -1.52
CA ARG A 163 -23.97 -2.00 -1.57
C ARG A 163 -24.50 -2.38 -2.94
N GLU A 164 -25.38 -1.55 -3.51
CA GLU A 164 -25.94 -1.78 -4.84
C GLU A 164 -24.87 -1.68 -5.93
N SER A 165 -23.92 -0.77 -5.78
CA SER A 165 -22.80 -0.67 -6.70
C SER A 165 -21.97 -1.96 -6.73
N LEU A 166 -21.71 -2.57 -5.57
CA LEU A 166 -21.03 -3.87 -5.49
C LEU A 166 -21.87 -5.00 -6.10
N ARG A 167 -23.19 -5.00 -5.87
CA ARG A 167 -24.10 -5.97 -6.48
C ARG A 167 -24.06 -5.88 -8.01
N TYR A 168 -24.18 -4.64 -8.55
CA TYR A 168 -24.08 -4.43 -10.00
C TYR A 168 -22.76 -4.94 -10.56
N GLY A 169 -21.64 -4.69 -9.88
CA GLY A 169 -20.34 -5.20 -10.29
C GLY A 169 -20.29 -6.72 -10.36
N ALA A 170 -20.83 -7.41 -9.36
CA ALA A 170 -20.90 -8.87 -9.34
C ALA A 170 -21.77 -9.42 -10.49
N GLU A 171 -22.94 -8.82 -10.72
CA GLU A 171 -23.85 -9.21 -11.80
C GLU A 171 -23.24 -8.99 -13.18
N ILE A 172 -22.59 -7.83 -13.40
CA ILE A 172 -21.87 -7.52 -14.65
C ILE A 172 -20.74 -8.53 -14.89
N PHE A 173 -19.93 -8.84 -13.85
CA PHE A 173 -18.87 -9.84 -13.95
C PHE A 173 -19.41 -11.19 -14.40
N HIS A 174 -20.48 -11.68 -13.78
CA HIS A 174 -21.08 -12.97 -14.15
C HIS A 174 -21.78 -12.95 -15.51
N ALA A 175 -22.37 -11.83 -15.92
CA ALA A 175 -22.94 -11.68 -17.25
C ALA A 175 -21.85 -11.69 -18.32
N LEU A 176 -20.78 -10.92 -18.10
CA LEU A 176 -19.61 -10.88 -19.01
C LEU A 176 -18.99 -12.26 -19.19
N LYS A 177 -18.78 -13.01 -18.09
CA LYS A 177 -18.24 -14.38 -18.13
C LYS A 177 -19.05 -15.35 -19.01
N LYS A 178 -20.34 -15.07 -19.25
CA LYS A 178 -21.19 -15.90 -20.11
C LYS A 178 -21.11 -15.50 -21.57
N VAL A 179 -20.64 -14.28 -21.85
CA VAL A 179 -20.51 -13.74 -23.21
C VAL A 179 -19.15 -14.09 -23.81
N LEU A 180 -18.11 -14.13 -22.95
CA LEU A 180 -16.75 -14.54 -23.31
C LEU A 180 -16.61 -16.07 -23.32
#